data_bdb3d6a1f9bdf8f9890d0d8c49df1827
#
_entry.id   bdb3d6a1f9bdf8f9890d0d8c49df1827
#
_cell.length_a   1.000
_cell.length_b   1.000
_cell.length_c   1.000
_cell.angle_alpha   90.00
_cell.angle_beta   90.00
_cell.angle_gamma   90.00
#
_symmetry.space_group_name_H-M   'P 1'
#
loop_
_entity.id
_entity.type
_entity.pdbx_description
1 polymer ?
#
loop_
_entity_poly.entity_id
_entity_poly.type
_entity_poly.pdbx_seq_one_letter_code
_entity_poly.pdbx_strand_id
1 'polypeptide(L)'
;MAVSRKKKIVIAVAAVAVLGLIVVVSILARGKDEPEVTVVKVETRPELKSTVTASGEVRPIRFVNLTSEVQGRIVEINVNPGDHVTTGQALVRVDPTQLESSAEAQAAQAQAALSDVQNARASVISAETNVQQAQAALSASEAQLAQARQAVNTAQTAVDREQVNLATAQRELKRTTSLIESGVASRSEYDAAQDRLKTAQVALNTAKAQLESSKIAVKESEARVAQQREAVKSSQNAVNQAQSSVKSSESRANAQQALLRGQSSQRYKATTYSPLTGVVVDIPARVGTFAVAGLSTTSLMTIADMTTINVEVNVDETEIAQVEVGQPAKVKVDAMGDKELVGTVTQKNPLAVSRSDTTGAAGITNRVNVQEAKEFKVVVELKDLPNEVRDALRPGMTATATVTTKTKQNILAVPLQAIVEKTPTPTPTPPGQQGQQPAPPAEKPKEIKGVYVLDANGRKVKFVPVETGITGESDIEIISGLQPNMEVITGPSRVLRTLKEGDTVKKQTAKPGETPKPGDKK
;
A
#
# COMPACT_ATOMS: atom_id res chain seq x y z
N MET A 1 13.82 -64.95 98.35
CA MET A 1 13.48 -66.18 97.63
C MET A 1 14.01 -66.06 96.19
N ALA A 2 15.07 -66.82 95.86
CA ALA A 2 15.80 -66.71 94.62
C ALA A 2 15.07 -67.57 93.56
N VAL A 3 14.47 -66.96 92.48
CA VAL A 3 13.86 -67.70 91.40
C VAL A 3 14.94 -68.34 90.52
N SER A 4 14.91 -69.71 90.46
CA SER A 4 15.84 -70.58 89.73
C SER A 4 16.06 -70.06 88.28
N ARG A 5 17.32 -70.08 87.79
CA ARG A 5 17.77 -69.67 86.47
C ARG A 5 16.96 -70.31 85.29
N LYS A 6 16.45 -71.54 85.51
CA LYS A 6 15.65 -72.25 84.52
C LYS A 6 14.26 -71.65 84.30
N LYS A 7 13.61 -71.04 85.32
CA LYS A 7 12.32 -70.35 85.17
C LYS A 7 12.44 -69.06 84.47
N LYS A 8 13.56 -68.33 84.56
CA LYS A 8 13.82 -67.05 83.81
C LYS A 8 13.99 -67.32 82.31
N ILE A 9 14.59 -68.41 81.93
CA ILE A 9 14.76 -68.80 80.50
C ILE A 9 13.42 -69.16 79.85
N VAL A 10 12.58 -69.92 80.59
CA VAL A 10 11.24 -70.31 80.08
C VAL A 10 10.35 -69.05 79.89
N ILE A 11 10.41 -68.09 80.81
CA ILE A 11 9.65 -66.82 80.69
C ILE A 11 10.20 -65.97 79.52
N ALA A 12 11.51 -65.92 79.32
CA ALA A 12 12.10 -65.20 78.17
C ALA A 12 11.73 -65.83 76.81
N VAL A 13 11.72 -67.14 76.73
CA VAL A 13 11.30 -67.87 75.50
C VAL A 13 9.80 -67.66 75.23
N ALA A 14 8.95 -67.75 76.29
CA ALA A 14 7.51 -67.46 76.13
C ALA A 14 7.25 -66.01 75.71
N ALA A 15 8.03 -65.03 76.26
CA ALA A 15 7.90 -63.65 75.86
C ALA A 15 8.32 -63.40 74.41
N VAL A 16 9.39 -64.05 73.94
CA VAL A 16 9.80 -64.00 72.52
C VAL A 16 8.80 -64.63 71.59
N ALA A 17 8.19 -65.80 72.02
CA ALA A 17 7.16 -66.46 71.24
C ALA A 17 5.88 -65.62 71.14
N VAL A 18 5.48 -64.93 72.23
CA VAL A 18 4.34 -63.96 72.20
C VAL A 18 4.64 -62.76 71.38
N LEU A 19 5.87 -62.23 71.46
CA LEU A 19 6.29 -61.11 70.59
C LEU A 19 6.33 -61.51 69.13
N GLY A 20 6.80 -62.71 68.82
CA GLY A 20 6.74 -63.28 67.45
C GLY A 20 5.32 -63.40 66.93
N LEU A 21 4.41 -63.86 67.79
CA LEU A 21 3.00 -64.00 67.45
C LEU A 21 2.30 -62.70 67.24
N ILE A 22 2.63 -61.64 68.05
CA ILE A 22 2.13 -60.24 67.89
C ILE A 22 2.67 -59.64 66.58
N VAL A 23 3.92 -59.88 66.23
CA VAL A 23 4.49 -59.39 64.96
C VAL A 23 3.82 -60.11 63.76
N VAL A 24 3.62 -61.44 63.83
CA VAL A 24 2.92 -62.17 62.76
C VAL A 24 1.47 -61.74 62.65
N VAL A 25 0.76 -61.56 63.75
CA VAL A 25 -0.61 -61.02 63.75
C VAL A 25 -0.67 -59.54 63.24
N SER A 26 0.33 -58.74 63.60
CA SER A 26 0.44 -57.32 63.13
C SER A 26 0.75 -57.28 61.62
N ILE A 27 1.53 -58.22 61.09
CA ILE A 27 1.81 -58.35 59.64
C ILE A 27 0.59 -58.87 58.88
N LEU A 28 -0.16 -59.81 59.45
CA LEU A 28 -1.40 -60.35 58.86
C LEU A 28 -2.58 -59.38 59.01
N ALA A 29 -2.60 -58.52 60.05
CA ALA A 29 -3.61 -57.48 60.26
C ALA A 29 -3.34 -56.20 59.47
N ARG A 30 -2.16 -56.01 58.83
CA ARG A 30 -1.96 -54.99 57.82
C ARG A 30 -2.71 -55.45 56.56
N GLY A 31 -4.05 -55.25 56.56
CA GLY A 31 -4.84 -55.24 55.35
C GLY A 31 -4.20 -54.28 54.38
N LYS A 32 -4.02 -54.63 53.10
CA LYS A 32 -3.63 -53.76 52.03
C LYS A 32 -4.52 -52.52 52.14
N ASP A 33 -3.95 -51.37 52.47
CA ASP A 33 -4.68 -50.08 52.40
C ASP A 33 -5.25 -49.97 51.01
N GLU A 34 -6.57 -50.16 50.86
CA GLU A 34 -7.27 -49.98 49.61
C GLU A 34 -7.18 -48.49 49.25
N PRO A 35 -6.53 -48.12 48.12
CA PRO A 35 -6.38 -46.74 47.76
C PRO A 35 -7.75 -46.10 47.52
N GLU A 36 -7.98 -44.93 48.13
CA GLU A 36 -9.19 -44.14 47.89
C GLU A 36 -9.10 -43.48 46.51
N VAL A 37 -10.15 -43.66 45.69
CA VAL A 37 -10.21 -43.12 44.33
C VAL A 37 -11.46 -42.29 44.13
N THR A 38 -11.29 -41.16 43.44
CA THR A 38 -12.41 -40.32 43.00
C THR A 38 -12.94 -40.87 41.68
N VAL A 39 -14.25 -41.03 41.60
CA VAL A 39 -14.92 -41.58 40.42
C VAL A 39 -15.92 -40.56 39.86
N VAL A 40 -15.99 -40.49 38.54
CA VAL A 40 -16.95 -39.68 37.79
C VAL A 40 -17.69 -40.59 36.81
N LYS A 41 -18.99 -40.41 36.69
CA LYS A 41 -19.79 -41.11 35.67
C LYS A 41 -19.54 -40.48 34.31
N VAL A 42 -19.38 -41.33 33.32
CA VAL A 42 -19.28 -40.90 31.92
C VAL A 42 -20.63 -40.40 31.45
N GLU A 43 -20.70 -39.11 31.17
CA GLU A 43 -21.93 -38.42 30.72
C GLU A 43 -21.76 -37.94 29.29
N THR A 44 -22.88 -37.89 28.57
CA THR A 44 -22.90 -37.25 27.25
C THR A 44 -22.92 -35.73 27.45
N ARG A 45 -21.91 -35.04 26.93
CA ARG A 45 -21.87 -33.59 26.93
C ARG A 45 -22.64 -33.03 25.72
N PRO A 46 -23.50 -32.03 25.92
CA PRO A 46 -24.27 -31.42 24.82
C PRO A 46 -23.36 -30.73 23.79
N GLU A 47 -22.24 -30.17 24.25
CA GLU A 47 -21.25 -29.47 23.41
C GLU A 47 -19.86 -29.61 24.04
N LEU A 48 -18.86 -29.93 23.22
CA LEU A 48 -17.44 -29.83 23.55
C LEU A 48 -16.72 -28.99 22.51
N LYS A 49 -15.98 -28.00 22.98
CA LYS A 49 -15.18 -27.10 22.15
C LYS A 49 -13.70 -27.38 22.36
N SER A 50 -12.98 -27.60 21.29
CA SER A 50 -11.52 -27.58 21.30
C SER A 50 -11.07 -26.13 21.10
N THR A 51 -10.19 -25.65 21.96
CA THR A 51 -9.73 -24.27 21.95
C THR A 51 -8.21 -24.21 21.93
N VAL A 52 -7.70 -23.23 21.21
CA VAL A 52 -6.29 -22.84 21.22
C VAL A 52 -6.19 -21.46 21.85
N THR A 53 -5.38 -21.35 22.92
CA THR A 53 -5.19 -20.09 23.63
C THR A 53 -3.81 -19.53 23.32
N ALA A 54 -3.78 -18.29 22.84
CA ALA A 54 -2.55 -17.61 22.48
C ALA A 54 -2.54 -16.18 23.02
N SER A 55 -1.38 -15.74 23.46
CA SER A 55 -1.17 -14.36 23.90
C SER A 55 -0.63 -13.50 22.77
N GLY A 56 -0.93 -12.21 22.82
CA GLY A 56 -0.54 -11.25 21.80
C GLY A 56 -0.79 -9.82 22.22
N GLU A 57 -0.93 -8.94 21.25
CA GLU A 57 -1.11 -7.52 21.49
C GLU A 57 -2.21 -6.92 20.61
N VAL A 58 -2.84 -5.88 21.12
CA VAL A 58 -3.82 -5.07 20.40
C VAL A 58 -3.11 -4.22 19.38
N ARG A 59 -3.52 -4.32 18.11
CA ARG A 59 -2.99 -3.51 17.01
C ARG A 59 -4.11 -2.87 16.19
N PRO A 60 -3.94 -1.61 15.79
CA PRO A 60 -4.86 -0.99 14.84
C PRO A 60 -4.68 -1.65 13.45
N ILE A 61 -5.74 -1.69 12.66
CA ILE A 61 -5.68 -2.25 11.30
C ILE A 61 -4.76 -1.43 10.39
N ARG A 62 -4.69 -0.12 10.62
CA ARG A 62 -3.84 0.81 9.88
C ARG A 62 -3.10 1.71 10.84
N PHE A 63 -1.82 1.82 10.64
CA PHE A 63 -1.01 2.84 11.27
C PHE A 63 -0.02 3.41 10.27
N VAL A 64 0.31 4.67 10.42
CA VAL A 64 1.24 5.36 9.53
C VAL A 64 2.30 6.05 10.39
N ASN A 65 3.56 5.73 10.10
CA ASN A 65 4.70 6.45 10.65
C ASN A 65 4.98 7.65 9.75
N LEU A 66 4.68 8.84 10.22
CA LEU A 66 4.93 10.07 9.49
C LEU A 66 6.41 10.43 9.60
N THR A 67 7.01 10.69 8.45
CA THR A 67 8.39 11.18 8.34
C THR A 67 8.37 12.56 7.68
N SER A 68 9.43 13.35 7.88
CA SER A 68 9.55 14.63 7.19
C SER A 68 9.87 14.42 5.71
N GLU A 69 9.17 15.12 4.84
CA GLU A 69 9.47 15.17 3.40
C GLU A 69 10.50 16.25 3.05
N VAL A 70 10.74 17.20 3.97
CA VAL A 70 11.73 18.25 3.83
C VAL A 70 12.67 18.26 5.03
N GLN A 71 13.89 18.70 4.80
CA GLN A 71 14.85 18.87 5.88
C GLN A 71 14.70 20.25 6.52
N GLY A 72 14.86 20.32 7.85
CA GLY A 72 14.80 21.57 8.58
C GLY A 72 14.56 21.36 10.07
N ARG A 73 14.58 22.44 10.83
CA ARG A 73 14.29 22.40 12.27
C ARG A 73 12.77 22.36 12.49
N ILE A 74 12.31 21.50 13.40
CA ILE A 74 10.91 21.47 13.81
C ILE A 74 10.62 22.72 14.65
N VAL A 75 9.68 23.53 14.18
CA VAL A 75 9.26 24.78 14.84
C VAL A 75 8.08 24.55 15.76
N GLU A 76 7.13 23.73 15.34
CA GLU A 76 5.85 23.57 16.01
C GLU A 76 5.32 22.13 15.84
N ILE A 77 4.73 21.62 16.91
CA ILE A 77 3.98 20.36 16.94
C ILE A 77 2.62 20.69 17.55
N ASN A 78 1.55 20.52 16.76
CA ASN A 78 0.20 21.00 17.11
C ASN A 78 -0.68 19.95 17.79
N VAL A 79 -0.11 18.80 18.13
CA VAL A 79 -0.83 17.67 18.71
C VAL A 79 -0.01 17.00 19.80
N ASN A 80 -0.71 16.31 20.71
CA ASN A 80 -0.11 15.51 21.77
C ASN A 80 -0.41 14.02 21.55
N PRO A 81 0.39 13.11 22.15
CA PRO A 81 0.03 11.70 22.17
C PRO A 81 -1.35 11.48 22.81
N GLY A 82 -2.20 10.72 22.13
CA GLY A 82 -3.58 10.48 22.52
C GLY A 82 -4.64 11.38 21.85
N ASP A 83 -4.22 12.45 21.17
CA ASP A 83 -5.17 13.33 20.47
C ASP A 83 -5.79 12.67 19.23
N HIS A 84 -7.07 12.98 18.99
CA HIS A 84 -7.76 12.62 17.77
C HIS A 84 -7.43 13.60 16.66
N VAL A 85 -7.06 13.07 15.49
CA VAL A 85 -6.72 13.85 14.30
C VAL A 85 -7.57 13.45 13.11
N THR A 86 -7.86 14.41 12.24
CA THR A 86 -8.60 14.20 11.00
C THR A 86 -7.67 14.26 9.80
N THR A 87 -8.05 13.59 8.72
CA THR A 87 -7.31 13.65 7.46
C THR A 87 -7.17 15.12 6.99
N GLY A 88 -5.94 15.53 6.65
CA GLY A 88 -5.62 16.89 6.22
C GLY A 88 -5.37 17.89 7.37
N GLN A 89 -5.42 17.47 8.63
CA GLN A 89 -5.06 18.31 9.77
C GLN A 89 -3.53 18.51 9.82
N ALA A 90 -3.10 19.77 10.03
CA ALA A 90 -1.68 20.11 10.20
C ALA A 90 -1.17 19.61 11.55
N LEU A 91 -0.08 18.87 11.53
CA LEU A 91 0.46 18.18 12.71
C LEU A 91 1.81 18.73 13.15
N VAL A 92 2.75 18.81 12.23
CA VAL A 92 4.11 19.27 12.50
C VAL A 92 4.51 20.30 11.46
N ARG A 93 5.15 21.37 11.90
CA ARG A 93 5.71 22.39 11.04
C ARG A 93 7.23 22.42 11.16
N VAL A 94 7.88 22.21 10.04
CA VAL A 94 9.33 22.40 9.87
C VAL A 94 9.56 23.85 9.45
N ASP A 95 10.68 24.46 9.83
CA ASP A 95 11.05 25.85 9.49
C ASP A 95 10.95 26.10 7.97
N PRO A 96 10.00 26.91 7.51
CA PRO A 96 9.79 27.13 6.10
C PRO A 96 10.65 28.26 5.52
N THR A 97 11.41 29.01 6.34
CA THR A 97 12.05 30.28 5.97
C THR A 97 12.90 30.17 4.70
N GLN A 98 13.74 29.15 4.62
CA GLN A 98 14.59 28.93 3.44
C GLN A 98 13.76 28.56 2.21
N LEU A 99 12.71 27.75 2.38
CA LEU A 99 11.83 27.32 1.30
C LEU A 99 10.93 28.47 0.82
N GLU A 100 10.48 29.33 1.73
CA GLU A 100 9.73 30.55 1.42
C GLU A 100 10.59 31.52 0.60
N SER A 101 11.80 31.83 1.05
CA SER A 101 12.74 32.69 0.33
C SER A 101 13.06 32.14 -1.07
N SER A 102 13.26 30.83 -1.20
CA SER A 102 13.51 30.19 -2.49
C SER A 102 12.28 30.26 -3.41
N ALA A 103 11.09 30.06 -2.87
CA ALA A 103 9.84 30.16 -3.65
C ALA A 103 9.58 31.61 -4.08
N GLU A 104 9.86 32.59 -3.23
CA GLU A 104 9.71 34.02 -3.56
C GLU A 104 10.71 34.46 -4.65
N ALA A 105 11.98 34.05 -4.55
CA ALA A 105 12.97 34.30 -5.60
C ALA A 105 12.53 33.68 -6.93
N GLN A 106 12.01 32.46 -6.93
CA GLN A 106 11.51 31.81 -8.13
C GLN A 106 10.24 32.48 -8.68
N ALA A 107 9.38 33.03 -7.81
CA ALA A 107 8.21 33.80 -8.23
C ALA A 107 8.63 35.09 -8.95
N ALA A 108 9.64 35.80 -8.44
CA ALA A 108 10.19 36.97 -9.10
C ALA A 108 10.78 36.62 -10.48
N GLN A 109 11.49 35.51 -10.62
CA GLN A 109 12.01 35.02 -11.90
C GLN A 109 10.90 34.66 -12.90
N ALA A 110 9.85 34.00 -12.42
CA ALA A 110 8.69 33.66 -13.25
C ALA A 110 7.96 34.93 -13.71
N GLN A 111 7.84 35.94 -12.85
CA GLN A 111 7.25 37.24 -13.20
C GLN A 111 8.10 37.99 -14.23
N ALA A 112 9.43 37.98 -14.09
CA ALA A 112 10.33 38.58 -15.09
C ALA A 112 10.19 37.88 -16.45
N ALA A 113 10.13 36.57 -16.50
CA ALA A 113 9.91 35.82 -17.73
C ALA A 113 8.55 36.10 -18.39
N LEU A 114 7.49 36.37 -17.61
CA LEU A 114 6.20 36.82 -18.15
C LEU A 114 6.30 38.24 -18.75
N SER A 115 7.08 39.14 -18.15
CA SER A 115 7.35 40.48 -18.71
C SER A 115 8.11 40.37 -20.03
N ASP A 116 9.05 39.43 -20.17
CA ASP A 116 9.75 39.16 -21.42
C ASP A 116 8.79 38.70 -22.54
N VAL A 117 7.77 37.89 -22.20
CA VAL A 117 6.71 37.54 -23.17
C VAL A 117 5.94 38.76 -23.62
N GLN A 118 5.60 39.69 -22.71
CA GLN A 118 4.90 40.93 -23.06
C GLN A 118 5.75 41.80 -23.97
N ASN A 119 7.04 41.93 -23.70
CA ASN A 119 7.99 42.69 -24.54
C ASN A 119 8.10 42.05 -25.94
N ALA A 120 8.19 40.73 -26.02
CA ALA A 120 8.22 40.03 -27.30
C ALA A 120 6.92 40.21 -28.10
N ARG A 121 5.74 40.21 -27.43
CA ARG A 121 4.44 40.51 -28.06
C ARG A 121 4.36 41.96 -28.58
N ALA A 122 4.88 42.93 -27.84
CA ALA A 122 4.97 44.29 -28.30
C ALA A 122 5.84 44.42 -29.57
N SER A 123 6.92 43.61 -29.66
CA SER A 123 7.76 43.56 -30.87
C SER A 123 6.99 42.98 -32.07
N VAL A 124 6.09 42.00 -31.88
CA VAL A 124 5.21 41.53 -32.97
C VAL A 124 4.29 42.63 -33.46
N ILE A 125 3.65 43.37 -32.55
CA ILE A 125 2.76 44.51 -32.93
C ILE A 125 3.53 45.55 -33.74
N SER A 126 4.77 45.87 -33.32
CA SER A 126 5.62 46.79 -34.07
C SER A 126 5.97 46.28 -35.48
N ALA A 127 6.28 44.97 -35.60
CA ALA A 127 6.56 44.36 -36.90
C ALA A 127 5.31 44.28 -37.79
N GLU A 128 4.13 44.03 -37.25
CA GLU A 128 2.84 44.08 -37.96
C GLU A 128 2.53 45.50 -38.48
N THR A 129 2.81 46.52 -37.66
CA THR A 129 2.68 47.93 -38.09
C THR A 129 3.59 48.21 -39.28
N ASN A 130 4.82 47.71 -39.29
CA ASN A 130 5.74 47.84 -40.44
C ASN A 130 5.20 47.15 -41.70
N VAL A 131 4.55 45.99 -41.56
CA VAL A 131 3.88 45.29 -42.69
C VAL A 131 2.76 46.16 -43.24
N GLN A 132 1.93 46.80 -42.39
CA GLN A 132 0.86 47.69 -42.84
C GLN A 132 1.43 48.90 -43.59
N GLN A 133 2.52 49.51 -43.12
CA GLN A 133 3.18 50.61 -43.81
C GLN A 133 3.74 50.16 -45.18
N ALA A 134 4.39 49.00 -45.25
CA ALA A 134 4.89 48.46 -46.50
C ALA A 134 3.76 48.13 -47.48
N GLN A 135 2.62 47.60 -47.02
CA GLN A 135 1.42 47.36 -47.82
C GLN A 135 0.82 48.67 -48.38
N ALA A 136 0.76 49.71 -47.54
CA ALA A 136 0.30 51.05 -48.00
C ALA A 136 1.22 51.58 -49.09
N ALA A 137 2.55 51.48 -48.95
CA ALA A 137 3.51 51.84 -49.94
C ALA A 137 3.37 51.03 -51.25
N LEU A 138 3.12 49.73 -51.15
CA LEU A 138 2.83 48.87 -52.29
C LEU A 138 1.58 49.34 -53.02
N SER A 139 0.48 49.58 -52.32
CA SER A 139 -0.78 50.07 -52.92
C SER A 139 -0.60 51.39 -53.64
N ALA A 140 0.18 52.32 -53.06
CA ALA A 140 0.53 53.57 -53.71
C ALA A 140 1.33 53.40 -55.04
N SER A 141 2.29 52.41 -55.02
CA SER A 141 3.07 52.08 -56.22
C SER A 141 2.21 51.40 -57.29
N GLU A 142 1.25 50.55 -56.89
CA GLU A 142 0.29 49.93 -57.80
C GLU A 142 -0.64 50.94 -58.42
N ALA A 143 -1.08 51.98 -57.69
CA ALA A 143 -1.85 53.08 -58.24
C ALA A 143 -1.04 53.88 -59.28
N GLN A 144 0.27 54.12 -59.02
CA GLN A 144 1.16 54.76 -59.99
C GLN A 144 1.34 53.89 -61.26
N LEU A 145 1.46 52.57 -61.12
CA LEU A 145 1.53 51.67 -62.24
C LEU A 145 0.22 51.73 -63.07
N ALA A 146 -0.93 51.78 -62.44
CA ALA A 146 -2.21 51.94 -63.11
C ALA A 146 -2.29 53.21 -63.92
N GLN A 147 -1.79 54.33 -63.36
CA GLN A 147 -1.70 55.62 -64.08
C GLN A 147 -0.75 55.53 -65.31
N ALA A 148 0.41 54.92 -65.14
CA ALA A 148 1.36 54.73 -66.25
C ALA A 148 0.77 53.86 -67.34
N ARG A 149 0.05 52.79 -67.01
CA ARG A 149 -0.70 51.95 -67.99
C ARG A 149 -1.80 52.73 -68.72
N GLN A 150 -2.51 53.64 -68.04
CA GLN A 150 -3.51 54.52 -68.66
C GLN A 150 -2.83 55.48 -69.63
N ALA A 151 -1.64 56.01 -69.27
CA ALA A 151 -0.86 56.86 -70.20
C ALA A 151 -0.45 56.11 -71.49
N VAL A 152 -0.08 54.83 -71.39
CA VAL A 152 0.17 53.98 -72.60
C VAL A 152 -1.08 53.83 -73.44
N ASN A 153 -2.23 53.55 -72.86
CA ASN A 153 -3.50 53.48 -73.63
C ASN A 153 -3.80 54.84 -74.35
N THR A 154 -3.60 55.94 -73.68
CA THR A 154 -3.76 57.26 -74.27
C THR A 154 -2.77 57.53 -75.42
N ALA A 155 -1.50 57.17 -75.23
CA ALA A 155 -0.48 57.27 -76.28
C ALA A 155 -0.75 56.30 -77.45
N GLN A 156 -1.24 55.08 -77.17
CA GLN A 156 -1.66 54.21 -78.26
C GLN A 156 -2.80 54.77 -79.09
N THR A 157 -3.82 55.35 -78.44
CA THR A 157 -4.92 56.02 -79.14
C THR A 157 -4.42 57.20 -80.00
N ALA A 158 -3.40 57.90 -79.51
CA ALA A 158 -2.76 58.98 -80.30
C ALA A 158 -2.05 58.43 -81.56
N VAL A 159 -1.32 57.29 -81.41
CA VAL A 159 -0.68 56.58 -82.57
C VAL A 159 -1.74 56.13 -83.56
N ASP A 160 -2.85 55.54 -83.14
CA ASP A 160 -3.93 55.06 -83.99
C ASP A 160 -4.55 56.29 -84.77
N ARG A 161 -4.77 57.44 -84.11
CA ARG A 161 -5.25 58.63 -84.75
C ARG A 161 -4.27 59.11 -85.83
N GLU A 162 -2.96 59.23 -85.53
CA GLU A 162 -1.97 59.67 -86.50
C GLU A 162 -1.76 58.64 -87.64
N GLN A 163 -1.99 57.35 -87.43
CA GLN A 163 -2.03 56.35 -88.46
C GLN A 163 -3.20 56.60 -89.49
N VAL A 164 -4.35 56.96 -88.94
CA VAL A 164 -5.51 57.33 -89.77
C VAL A 164 -5.21 58.60 -90.58
N ASN A 165 -4.58 59.60 -89.95
CA ASN A 165 -4.16 60.85 -90.59
C ASN A 165 -3.14 60.60 -91.69
N LEU A 166 -2.14 59.75 -91.44
CA LEU A 166 -1.17 59.33 -92.46
C LEU A 166 -1.81 58.63 -93.61
N ALA A 167 -2.72 57.67 -93.36
CA ALA A 167 -3.46 56.93 -94.43
C ALA A 167 -4.31 57.89 -95.25
N THR A 168 -4.86 58.97 -94.63
CA THR A 168 -5.63 59.95 -95.35
C THR A 168 -4.73 60.87 -96.25
N ALA A 169 -3.56 61.32 -95.70
CA ALA A 169 -2.56 62.01 -96.45
C ALA A 169 -2.00 61.22 -97.67
N GLN A 170 -1.77 59.86 -97.43
CA GLN A 170 -1.34 58.97 -98.53
C GLN A 170 -2.39 58.88 -99.62
N ARG A 171 -3.67 58.72 -99.30
CA ARG A 171 -4.77 58.73 -100.30
C ARG A 171 -4.88 60.01 -101.02
N GLU A 172 -4.72 61.18 -100.32
CA GLU A 172 -4.74 62.50 -100.95
C GLU A 172 -3.60 62.66 -101.94
N LEU A 173 -2.36 62.31 -101.52
CA LEU A 173 -1.19 62.32 -102.39
C LEU A 173 -1.39 61.47 -103.61
N LYS A 174 -1.88 60.23 -103.44
CA LYS A 174 -2.18 59.27 -104.56
C LYS A 174 -3.21 59.87 -105.54
N ARG A 175 -4.27 60.49 -104.95
CA ARG A 175 -5.32 61.18 -105.80
C ARG A 175 -4.70 62.39 -106.55
N THR A 176 -3.93 63.22 -105.87
CA THR A 176 -3.28 64.40 -106.48
C THR A 176 -2.24 63.97 -107.55
N THR A 177 -1.50 62.86 -107.30
CA THR A 177 -0.59 62.25 -108.32
C THR A 177 -1.34 61.86 -109.55
N SER A 178 -2.47 61.18 -109.48
CA SER A 178 -3.27 60.80 -110.62
C SER A 178 -3.88 62.04 -111.34
N LEU A 179 -4.23 63.09 -110.61
CA LEU A 179 -4.76 64.35 -111.24
C LEU A 179 -3.67 65.19 -111.93
N ILE A 180 -2.42 65.19 -111.38
CA ILE A 180 -1.28 65.84 -112.05
C ILE A 180 -0.89 65.10 -113.33
N GLU A 181 -0.89 63.73 -113.34
CA GLU A 181 -0.64 62.89 -114.51
C GLU A 181 -1.67 63.18 -115.62
N SER A 182 -2.92 63.44 -115.21
CA SER A 182 -4.01 63.78 -116.16
C SER A 182 -4.01 65.29 -116.55
N GLY A 183 -3.08 66.15 -115.98
CA GLY A 183 -2.96 67.53 -116.35
C GLY A 183 -4.00 68.43 -115.70
N VAL A 184 -4.76 67.99 -114.72
CA VAL A 184 -5.85 68.72 -114.00
C VAL A 184 -5.38 69.45 -112.77
N ALA A 185 -4.35 68.92 -112.03
CA ALA A 185 -3.82 69.51 -110.78
C ALA A 185 -2.54 70.33 -111.07
N SER A 186 -2.24 71.33 -110.25
CA SER A 186 -0.99 72.09 -110.27
C SER A 186 0.16 71.43 -109.51
N ARG A 187 1.39 71.71 -109.90
CA ARG A 187 2.58 71.24 -109.19
C ARG A 187 2.61 71.71 -107.71
N SER A 188 2.17 72.90 -107.41
CA SER A 188 2.02 73.46 -106.07
C SER A 188 1.06 72.59 -105.23
N GLU A 189 -0.03 72.07 -105.80
CA GLU A 189 -0.96 71.18 -105.04
C GLU A 189 -0.32 69.83 -104.74
N TYR A 190 0.47 69.26 -105.63
CA TYR A 190 1.21 68.07 -105.43
C TYR A 190 2.28 68.23 -104.32
N ASP A 191 3.09 69.31 -104.39
CA ASP A 191 4.08 69.62 -103.42
C ASP A 191 3.43 69.89 -102.01
N ALA A 192 2.26 70.55 -101.98
CA ALA A 192 1.47 70.70 -100.75
C ALA A 192 0.96 69.31 -100.17
N ALA A 193 0.52 68.42 -101.09
CA ALA A 193 0.11 67.06 -100.64
C ALA A 193 1.29 66.19 -100.18
N GLN A 194 2.45 66.34 -100.80
CA GLN A 194 3.70 65.72 -100.40
C GLN A 194 4.15 66.23 -99.02
N ASP A 195 4.13 67.52 -98.76
CA ASP A 195 4.43 68.13 -97.48
C ASP A 195 3.46 67.73 -96.37
N ARG A 196 2.16 67.59 -96.70
CA ARG A 196 1.17 67.02 -95.77
C ARG A 196 1.49 65.56 -95.40
N LEU A 197 1.86 64.75 -96.44
CA LEU A 197 2.28 63.33 -96.16
C LEU A 197 3.51 63.31 -95.22
N LYS A 198 4.53 64.12 -95.56
CA LYS A 198 5.76 64.20 -94.74
C LYS A 198 5.48 64.67 -93.30
N THR A 199 4.58 65.68 -93.14
CA THR A 199 4.13 66.18 -91.84
C THR A 199 3.41 65.04 -91.04
N ALA A 200 2.49 64.35 -91.71
CA ALA A 200 1.75 63.23 -91.11
C ALA A 200 2.70 62.03 -90.69
N GLN A 201 3.73 61.80 -91.51
CA GLN A 201 4.77 60.77 -91.20
C GLN A 201 5.59 61.16 -89.96
N VAL A 202 5.99 62.43 -89.83
CA VAL A 202 6.68 62.94 -88.66
C VAL A 202 5.80 62.89 -87.41
N ALA A 203 4.53 63.32 -87.58
CA ALA A 203 3.56 63.24 -86.49
C ALA A 203 3.36 61.76 -85.95
N LEU A 204 3.23 60.81 -86.87
CA LEU A 204 3.17 59.42 -86.51
C LEU A 204 4.45 58.89 -85.76
N ASN A 205 5.62 59.33 -86.28
CA ASN A 205 6.91 58.97 -85.63
C ASN A 205 7.02 59.54 -84.22
N THR A 206 6.57 60.83 -84.05
CA THR A 206 6.52 61.44 -82.76
C THR A 206 5.56 60.74 -81.80
N ALA A 207 4.34 60.37 -82.26
CA ALA A 207 3.39 59.62 -81.49
C ALA A 207 3.91 58.24 -81.08
N LYS A 208 4.61 57.53 -81.99
CA LYS A 208 5.29 56.31 -81.68
C LYS A 208 6.39 56.44 -80.64
N ALA A 209 7.23 57.52 -80.74
CA ALA A 209 8.25 57.78 -79.73
C ALA A 209 7.64 58.09 -78.36
N GLN A 210 6.52 58.82 -78.33
CA GLN A 210 5.78 59.05 -77.08
C GLN A 210 5.19 57.79 -76.49
N LEU A 211 4.64 56.85 -77.33
CA LEU A 211 4.16 55.55 -76.90
C LEU A 211 5.30 54.74 -76.25
N GLU A 212 6.45 54.69 -76.89
CA GLU A 212 7.61 53.97 -76.37
C GLU A 212 8.12 54.59 -75.05
N SER A 213 8.16 55.91 -74.94
CA SER A 213 8.43 56.58 -73.66
C SER A 213 7.46 56.18 -72.55
N SER A 214 6.13 56.11 -72.89
CA SER A 214 5.11 55.66 -71.93
C SER A 214 5.26 54.22 -71.52
N LYS A 215 5.67 53.32 -72.44
CA LYS A 215 5.99 51.92 -72.09
C LYS A 215 7.18 51.76 -71.18
N ILE A 216 8.24 52.61 -71.38
CA ILE A 216 9.40 52.65 -70.46
C ILE A 216 8.95 53.04 -69.06
N ALA A 217 8.08 54.05 -68.94
CA ALA A 217 7.53 54.53 -67.69
C ALA A 217 6.72 53.37 -66.96
N VAL A 218 5.99 52.53 -67.73
CA VAL A 218 5.32 51.32 -67.17
C VAL A 218 6.35 50.36 -66.61
N LYS A 219 7.42 50.03 -67.35
CA LYS A 219 8.49 49.11 -66.86
C LYS A 219 9.15 49.64 -65.57
N GLU A 220 9.42 50.96 -65.52
CA GLU A 220 9.94 51.54 -64.27
C GLU A 220 8.98 51.43 -63.11
N SER A 221 7.67 51.63 -63.35
CA SER A 221 6.65 51.53 -62.34
C SER A 221 6.47 50.03 -61.91
N GLU A 222 6.57 49.06 -62.85
CA GLU A 222 6.56 47.66 -62.55
C GLU A 222 7.77 47.23 -61.68
N ALA A 223 8.97 47.78 -61.99
CA ALA A 223 10.14 47.54 -61.15
C ALA A 223 9.98 48.09 -59.73
N ARG A 224 9.35 49.27 -59.58
CA ARG A 224 9.03 49.84 -58.26
C ARG A 224 8.03 48.98 -57.50
N VAL A 225 6.96 48.49 -58.17
CA VAL A 225 5.98 47.57 -57.55
C VAL A 225 6.67 46.28 -57.12
N ALA A 226 7.55 45.69 -57.94
CA ALA A 226 8.35 44.52 -57.56
C ALA A 226 9.21 44.79 -56.31
N GLN A 227 9.88 45.93 -56.26
CA GLN A 227 10.66 46.34 -55.09
C GLN A 227 9.80 46.47 -53.82
N GLN A 228 8.62 47.07 -53.90
CA GLN A 228 7.71 47.21 -52.75
C GLN A 228 7.13 45.87 -52.32
N ARG A 229 6.87 44.93 -53.26
CA ARG A 229 6.46 43.55 -52.92
C ARG A 229 7.53 42.82 -52.09
N GLU A 230 8.80 42.93 -52.48
CA GLU A 230 9.89 42.35 -51.69
C GLU A 230 10.02 43.05 -50.32
N ALA A 231 9.77 44.38 -50.21
CA ALA A 231 9.72 45.08 -48.94
C ALA A 231 8.61 44.53 -48.02
N VAL A 232 7.39 44.30 -48.57
CA VAL A 232 6.28 43.64 -47.81
C VAL A 232 6.68 42.28 -47.36
N LYS A 233 7.28 41.45 -48.21
CA LYS A 233 7.75 40.11 -47.88
C LYS A 233 8.82 40.14 -46.80
N SER A 234 9.76 41.05 -46.86
CA SER A 234 10.78 41.25 -45.81
C SER A 234 10.16 41.63 -44.47
N SER A 235 9.19 42.55 -44.46
CA SER A 235 8.45 42.92 -43.26
C SER A 235 7.62 41.76 -42.69
N GLN A 236 7.02 40.92 -43.56
CA GLN A 236 6.33 39.70 -43.14
C GLN A 236 7.27 38.68 -42.49
N ASN A 237 8.50 38.55 -43.02
CA ASN A 237 9.53 37.67 -42.41
C ASN A 237 9.92 38.19 -41.03
N ALA A 238 9.98 39.51 -40.84
CA ALA A 238 10.23 40.13 -39.52
C ALA A 238 9.10 39.80 -38.52
N VAL A 239 7.84 39.76 -38.94
CA VAL A 239 6.71 39.33 -38.11
C VAL A 239 6.89 37.85 -37.71
N ASN A 240 7.22 36.97 -38.65
CA ASN A 240 7.47 35.55 -38.36
C ASN A 240 8.61 35.37 -37.35
N GLN A 241 9.67 36.16 -37.50
CA GLN A 241 10.81 36.14 -36.57
C GLN A 241 10.38 36.62 -35.17
N ALA A 242 9.60 37.69 -35.07
CA ALA A 242 9.09 38.23 -33.82
C ALA A 242 8.13 37.23 -33.15
N GLN A 243 7.26 36.54 -33.91
CA GLN A 243 6.38 35.49 -33.42
C GLN A 243 7.18 34.27 -32.88
N SER A 244 8.28 33.91 -33.56
CA SER A 244 9.17 32.87 -33.07
C SER A 244 9.85 33.25 -31.76
N SER A 245 10.19 34.55 -31.60
CA SER A 245 10.70 35.09 -30.33
C SER A 245 9.66 35.02 -29.21
N VAL A 246 8.38 35.34 -29.50
CA VAL A 246 7.28 35.17 -28.54
C VAL A 246 7.19 33.74 -28.08
N LYS A 247 7.15 32.77 -29.01
CA LYS A 247 7.10 31.34 -28.69
C LYS A 247 8.28 30.88 -27.82
N SER A 248 9.47 31.37 -28.09
CA SER A 248 10.66 31.10 -27.28
C SER A 248 10.54 31.67 -25.87
N SER A 249 10.04 32.92 -25.74
CA SER A 249 9.82 33.57 -24.43
C SER A 249 8.71 32.89 -23.64
N GLU A 250 7.62 32.47 -24.29
CA GLU A 250 6.55 31.68 -23.66
C GLU A 250 7.05 30.32 -23.14
N SER A 251 7.90 29.64 -23.91
CA SER A 251 8.51 28.40 -23.47
C SER A 251 9.39 28.61 -22.23
N ARG A 252 10.16 29.68 -22.17
CA ARG A 252 10.96 30.06 -20.99
C ARG A 252 10.06 30.42 -19.80
N ALA A 253 9.00 31.19 -20.01
CA ALA A 253 8.06 31.56 -18.96
C ALA A 253 7.37 30.32 -18.38
N ASN A 254 6.95 29.38 -19.22
CA ASN A 254 6.37 28.09 -18.79
C ASN A 254 7.37 27.26 -17.97
N ALA A 255 8.64 27.23 -18.37
CA ALA A 255 9.70 26.56 -17.61
C ALA A 255 9.88 27.19 -16.22
N GLN A 256 9.93 28.51 -16.13
CA GLN A 256 10.04 29.22 -14.84
C GLN A 256 8.81 29.01 -13.96
N GLN A 257 7.62 29.01 -14.53
CA GLN A 257 6.39 28.67 -13.80
C GLN A 257 6.38 27.21 -13.28
N ALA A 258 6.94 26.27 -14.04
CA ALA A 258 7.08 24.89 -13.59
C ALA A 258 8.05 24.77 -12.40
N LEU A 259 9.16 25.50 -12.44
CA LEU A 259 10.10 25.57 -11.32
C LEU A 259 9.45 26.23 -10.09
N LEU A 260 8.70 27.31 -10.27
CA LEU A 260 7.95 27.96 -9.18
C LEU A 260 6.96 26.97 -8.54
N ARG A 261 6.21 26.20 -9.34
CA ARG A 261 5.31 25.15 -8.80
C ARG A 261 6.06 24.12 -7.99
N GLY A 262 7.24 23.69 -8.46
CA GLY A 262 8.12 22.78 -7.72
C GLY A 262 8.53 23.36 -6.36
N GLN A 263 9.01 24.61 -6.32
CA GLN A 263 9.40 25.27 -5.07
C GLN A 263 8.21 25.49 -4.12
N SER A 264 7.05 25.86 -4.66
CA SER A 264 5.82 26.01 -3.88
C SER A 264 5.38 24.68 -3.27
N SER A 265 5.51 23.56 -4.00
CA SER A 265 5.24 22.22 -3.49
C SER A 265 6.20 21.85 -2.36
N GLN A 266 7.49 22.16 -2.49
CA GLN A 266 8.47 21.94 -1.41
C GLN A 266 8.11 22.76 -0.16
N ARG A 267 7.71 24.02 -0.32
CA ARG A 267 7.24 24.87 0.78
C ARG A 267 6.01 24.27 1.47
N TYR A 268 5.04 23.75 0.69
CA TYR A 268 3.85 23.11 1.26
C TYR A 268 4.20 21.90 2.10
N LYS A 269 5.20 21.11 1.71
CA LYS A 269 5.71 19.95 2.43
C LYS A 269 6.42 20.28 3.74
N ALA A 270 6.73 21.55 4.01
CA ALA A 270 7.23 21.99 5.30
C ALA A 270 6.22 21.81 6.43
N THR A 271 4.94 21.70 6.11
CA THR A 271 3.89 21.30 7.06
C THR A 271 3.47 19.89 6.76
N THR A 272 3.64 19.00 7.72
CA THR A 272 3.20 17.60 7.62
C THR A 272 1.75 17.51 8.06
N TYR A 273 0.92 16.93 7.19
CA TYR A 273 -0.51 16.75 7.42
C TYR A 273 -0.83 15.27 7.70
N SER A 274 -1.93 15.04 8.43
CA SER A 274 -2.42 13.68 8.67
C SER A 274 -2.96 13.06 7.38
N PRO A 275 -2.48 11.87 6.96
CA PRO A 275 -3.00 11.16 5.80
C PRO A 275 -4.29 10.39 6.09
N LEU A 276 -4.61 10.19 7.38
CA LEU A 276 -5.78 9.43 7.83
C LEU A 276 -6.43 10.08 9.06
N THR A 277 -7.68 9.73 9.32
CA THR A 277 -8.37 10.06 10.56
C THR A 277 -8.06 8.97 11.59
N GLY A 278 -7.61 9.36 12.79
CA GLY A 278 -7.21 8.40 13.81
C GLY A 278 -6.71 9.07 15.08
N VAL A 279 -5.92 8.34 15.86
CA VAL A 279 -5.34 8.79 17.12
C VAL A 279 -3.82 8.84 17.00
N VAL A 280 -3.22 9.88 17.55
CA VAL A 280 -1.75 9.99 17.66
C VAL A 280 -1.26 9.02 18.73
N VAL A 281 -0.47 8.03 18.33
CA VAL A 281 0.03 6.98 19.22
C VAL A 281 1.29 7.45 19.95
N ASP A 282 2.25 7.98 19.18
CA ASP A 282 3.56 8.41 19.69
C ASP A 282 4.12 9.57 18.88
N ILE A 283 4.86 10.46 19.54
CA ILE A 283 5.55 11.61 18.96
C ILE A 283 7.02 11.59 19.41
N PRO A 284 7.89 10.81 18.73
CA PRO A 284 9.32 10.80 19.03
C PRO A 284 10.00 12.14 18.74
N ALA A 285 9.45 12.91 17.79
CA ALA A 285 9.96 14.21 17.41
C ALA A 285 9.75 15.26 18.51
N ARG A 286 10.69 16.22 18.62
CA ARG A 286 10.60 17.34 19.57
C ARG A 286 10.81 18.66 18.85
N VAL A 287 10.14 19.70 19.33
CA VAL A 287 10.38 21.08 18.86
C VAL A 287 11.86 21.43 19.05
N GLY A 288 12.47 22.02 18.03
CA GLY A 288 13.89 22.39 18.01
C GLY A 288 14.82 21.31 17.45
N THR A 289 14.39 20.06 17.29
CA THR A 289 15.18 19.02 16.64
C THR A 289 15.20 19.19 15.13
N PHE A 290 16.24 18.65 14.49
CA PHE A 290 16.39 18.73 13.04
C PHE A 290 15.76 17.51 12.36
N ALA A 291 14.77 17.72 11.52
CA ALA A 291 14.15 16.69 10.72
C ALA A 291 14.96 16.48 9.42
N VAL A 292 15.23 15.21 9.08
CA VAL A 292 15.97 14.83 7.88
C VAL A 292 15.00 14.14 6.91
N ALA A 293 14.93 14.64 5.69
CA ALA A 293 14.06 14.08 4.66
C ALA A 293 14.53 12.68 4.21
N GLY A 294 13.60 11.75 4.06
CA GLY A 294 13.85 10.44 3.43
C GLY A 294 14.55 9.39 4.29
N LEU A 295 14.92 9.68 5.54
CA LEU A 295 15.44 8.69 6.48
C LEU A 295 14.28 8.12 7.32
N SER A 296 13.91 6.89 7.07
CA SER A 296 12.85 6.17 7.81
C SER A 296 13.18 5.89 9.29
N THR A 297 14.41 6.17 9.71
CA THR A 297 14.85 5.99 11.09
C THR A 297 14.35 7.06 12.07
N THR A 298 13.89 8.20 11.56
CA THR A 298 13.40 9.30 12.41
C THR A 298 11.92 9.57 12.06
N SER A 299 11.03 8.82 12.70
CA SER A 299 9.59 9.11 12.62
C SER A 299 9.30 10.42 13.34
N LEU A 300 8.50 11.30 12.74
CA LEU A 300 7.98 12.50 13.41
C LEU A 300 6.90 12.10 14.41
N MET A 301 5.99 11.26 14.00
CA MET A 301 4.92 10.71 14.84
C MET A 301 4.29 9.48 14.18
N THR A 302 3.58 8.71 14.98
CA THR A 302 2.78 7.56 14.55
C THR A 302 1.31 7.85 14.76
N ILE A 303 0.51 7.68 13.71
CA ILE A 303 -0.95 7.81 13.78
C ILE A 303 -1.57 6.46 13.47
N ALA A 304 -2.58 6.06 14.26
CA ALA A 304 -3.30 4.82 14.14
C ALA A 304 -4.78 5.05 13.89
N ASP A 305 -5.35 4.31 12.95
CA ASP A 305 -6.78 4.24 12.73
C ASP A 305 -7.41 3.27 13.74
N MET A 306 -8.18 3.79 14.69
CA MET A 306 -8.83 3.01 15.75
C MET A 306 -10.25 2.59 15.38
N THR A 307 -10.67 2.76 14.13
CA THR A 307 -12.02 2.37 13.68
C THR A 307 -12.19 0.85 13.72
N THR A 308 -11.17 0.12 13.31
CA THR A 308 -11.12 -1.34 13.37
C THR A 308 -9.89 -1.76 14.15
N ILE A 309 -10.10 -2.57 15.16
CA ILE A 309 -9.05 -3.04 16.07
C ILE A 309 -8.87 -4.54 15.88
N ASN A 310 -7.64 -4.93 15.66
CA ASN A 310 -7.21 -6.31 15.56
C ASN A 310 -6.40 -6.70 16.79
N VAL A 311 -6.36 -7.98 17.07
CA VAL A 311 -5.44 -8.57 18.05
C VAL A 311 -4.51 -9.52 17.31
N GLU A 312 -3.24 -9.23 17.31
CA GLU A 312 -2.21 -10.12 16.78
C GLU A 312 -1.74 -11.05 17.88
N VAL A 313 -2.03 -12.34 17.77
CA VAL A 313 -1.62 -13.35 18.75
C VAL A 313 -0.57 -14.30 18.15
N ASN A 314 0.32 -14.77 19.01
CA ASN A 314 1.37 -15.70 18.65
C ASN A 314 0.93 -17.11 19.05
N VAL A 315 0.68 -17.96 18.07
CA VAL A 315 0.26 -19.35 18.25
C VAL A 315 1.46 -20.26 18.02
N ASP A 316 1.63 -21.25 18.92
CA ASP A 316 2.71 -22.23 18.84
C ASP A 316 2.63 -23.11 17.57
N GLU A 317 3.79 -23.57 17.07
CA GLU A 317 3.89 -24.46 15.89
C GLU A 317 3.07 -25.74 16.03
N THR A 318 2.91 -26.25 17.23
CA THR A 318 2.14 -27.47 17.50
C THR A 318 0.63 -27.30 17.39
N GLU A 319 0.14 -26.08 17.61
CA GLU A 319 -1.29 -25.76 17.65
C GLU A 319 -1.78 -25.03 16.38
N ILE A 320 -0.89 -24.37 15.64
CA ILE A 320 -1.25 -23.59 14.45
C ILE A 320 -1.93 -24.40 13.36
N ALA A 321 -1.67 -25.71 13.30
CA ALA A 321 -2.31 -26.61 12.35
C ALA A 321 -3.84 -26.69 12.53
N GLN A 322 -4.34 -26.44 13.74
CA GLN A 322 -5.76 -26.49 14.09
C GLN A 322 -6.48 -25.16 13.88
N VAL A 323 -5.74 -24.05 13.74
CA VAL A 323 -6.30 -22.71 13.56
C VAL A 323 -6.53 -22.43 12.08
N GLU A 324 -7.77 -22.05 11.74
CA GLU A 324 -8.20 -21.71 10.38
C GLU A 324 -8.85 -20.33 10.35
N VAL A 325 -8.78 -19.68 9.19
CA VAL A 325 -9.44 -18.39 8.96
C VAL A 325 -10.96 -18.57 9.01
N GLY A 326 -11.64 -17.65 9.67
CA GLY A 326 -13.09 -17.68 9.88
C GLY A 326 -13.53 -18.28 11.21
N GLN A 327 -12.63 -18.89 11.99
CA GLN A 327 -12.98 -19.42 13.31
C GLN A 327 -13.30 -18.29 14.30
N PRO A 328 -14.31 -18.50 15.18
CA PRO A 328 -14.65 -17.56 16.24
C PRO A 328 -13.57 -17.60 17.35
N ALA A 329 -13.25 -16.45 17.87
CA ALA A 329 -12.33 -16.28 18.98
C ALA A 329 -12.92 -15.41 20.07
N LYS A 330 -12.62 -15.72 21.33
CA LYS A 330 -12.84 -14.85 22.47
C LYS A 330 -11.53 -14.19 22.85
N VAL A 331 -11.55 -12.89 22.97
CA VAL A 331 -10.38 -12.09 23.31
C VAL A 331 -10.58 -11.43 24.66
N LYS A 332 -9.65 -11.63 25.55
CA LYS A 332 -9.54 -10.96 26.84
C LYS A 332 -8.35 -10.02 26.81
N VAL A 333 -8.60 -8.73 27.04
CA VAL A 333 -7.53 -7.72 27.15
C VAL A 333 -7.22 -7.51 28.61
N ASP A 334 -5.96 -7.66 29.00
CA ASP A 334 -5.55 -7.64 30.43
C ASP A 334 -5.90 -6.34 31.13
N ALA A 335 -5.82 -5.20 30.41
CA ALA A 335 -6.16 -3.89 30.95
C ALA A 335 -7.66 -3.66 31.21
N MET A 336 -8.54 -4.54 30.66
CA MET A 336 -10.00 -4.39 30.77
C MET A 336 -10.65 -5.36 31.76
N GLY A 337 -9.85 -6.12 32.52
CA GLY A 337 -10.32 -7.10 33.50
C GLY A 337 -10.99 -8.30 32.83
N ASP A 338 -12.20 -8.69 33.34
CA ASP A 338 -12.87 -9.92 32.91
C ASP A 338 -13.82 -9.75 31.70
N LYS A 339 -13.77 -8.62 30.98
CA LYS A 339 -14.59 -8.43 29.79
C LYS A 339 -14.04 -9.27 28.63
N GLU A 340 -14.87 -10.20 28.15
CA GLU A 340 -14.57 -10.99 26.95
C GLU A 340 -15.11 -10.26 25.71
N LEU A 341 -14.23 -10.03 24.72
CA LEU A 341 -14.57 -9.46 23.43
C LEU A 341 -14.70 -10.58 22.40
N VAL A 342 -15.67 -10.45 21.51
CA VAL A 342 -15.88 -11.43 20.44
C VAL A 342 -15.09 -11.00 19.20
N GLY A 343 -14.36 -11.94 18.64
CA GLY A 343 -13.58 -11.73 17.41
C GLY A 343 -13.67 -12.90 16.45
N THR A 344 -13.11 -12.72 15.29
CA THR A 344 -13.00 -13.76 14.25
C THR A 344 -11.57 -13.77 13.72
N VAL A 345 -11.01 -14.94 13.49
CA VAL A 345 -9.71 -15.10 12.85
C VAL A 345 -9.83 -14.65 11.39
N THR A 346 -9.13 -13.58 11.01
CA THR A 346 -9.14 -13.03 9.65
C THR A 346 -7.90 -13.41 8.86
N GLN A 347 -6.77 -13.58 9.54
CA GLN A 347 -5.51 -13.89 8.86
C GLN A 347 -4.65 -14.83 9.70
N LYS A 348 -4.03 -15.78 9.02
CA LYS A 348 -2.97 -16.67 9.55
C LYS A 348 -1.70 -16.39 8.75
N ASN A 349 -0.67 -15.90 9.42
CA ASN A 349 0.58 -15.59 8.74
C ASN A 349 1.36 -16.90 8.49
N PRO A 350 1.80 -17.19 7.26
CA PRO A 350 2.55 -18.41 6.95
C PRO A 350 4.00 -18.39 7.43
N LEU A 351 4.52 -17.22 7.83
CA LEU A 351 5.90 -17.06 8.29
C LEU A 351 5.98 -17.26 9.80
N ALA A 352 6.82 -18.21 10.23
CA ALA A 352 7.15 -18.40 11.63
C ALA A 352 8.08 -17.27 12.12
N VAL A 353 7.82 -16.78 13.32
CA VAL A 353 8.63 -15.77 14.01
C VAL A 353 9.28 -16.44 15.21
N SER A 354 10.57 -16.21 15.42
CA SER A 354 11.25 -16.69 16.64
C SER A 354 10.85 -15.79 17.82
N ARG A 355 10.71 -16.38 19.00
CA ARG A 355 10.31 -15.67 20.23
C ARG A 355 11.28 -14.53 20.61
N SER A 356 12.54 -14.61 20.19
CA SER A 356 13.57 -13.59 20.42
C SER A 356 13.49 -12.38 19.47
N ASP A 357 12.79 -12.49 18.34
CA ASP A 357 12.67 -11.38 17.36
C ASP A 357 11.65 -10.31 17.77
N THR A 358 10.97 -10.48 18.89
CA THR A 358 9.94 -9.54 19.38
C THR A 358 10.52 -8.25 19.97
N THR A 359 11.84 -8.17 20.12
CA THR A 359 12.52 -6.95 20.59
C THR A 359 13.07 -6.20 19.40
N GLY A 360 12.31 -5.19 18.95
CA GLY A 360 12.54 -4.36 17.79
C GLY A 360 13.96 -3.86 17.60
N ALA A 361 14.70 -4.47 16.71
CA ALA A 361 15.79 -3.85 16.00
C ALA A 361 15.79 -4.42 14.58
N ALA A 362 15.51 -3.56 13.62
CA ALA A 362 15.62 -3.86 12.20
C ALA A 362 17.06 -4.25 11.85
N GLY A 363 17.31 -5.55 11.86
CA GLY A 363 18.55 -6.13 11.38
C GLY A 363 18.24 -7.51 10.89
N ILE A 364 18.19 -7.69 9.56
CA ILE A 364 18.11 -9.00 8.90
C ILE A 364 19.41 -9.73 9.18
N THR A 365 19.51 -10.36 10.35
CA THR A 365 20.50 -11.39 10.61
C THR A 365 19.77 -12.72 10.69
N ASN A 366 19.78 -13.40 9.57
CA ASN A 366 19.27 -14.75 9.39
C ASN A 366 20.10 -15.75 10.21
N ARG A 367 19.99 -15.71 11.55
CA ARG A 367 20.45 -16.76 12.44
C ARG A 367 19.23 -17.49 12.97
N VAL A 368 18.74 -18.44 12.20
CA VAL A 368 17.78 -19.42 12.66
C VAL A 368 18.47 -20.24 13.75
N ASN A 369 18.24 -19.89 15.01
CA ASN A 369 18.61 -20.73 16.13
C ASN A 369 17.63 -21.90 16.13
N VAL A 370 18.10 -23.08 15.76
CA VAL A 370 17.27 -24.29 15.50
C VAL A 370 16.59 -24.83 16.77
N GLN A 371 16.80 -24.20 17.93
CA GLN A 371 16.29 -24.64 19.24
C GLN A 371 15.23 -23.71 19.85
N GLU A 372 14.86 -22.61 19.17
CA GLU A 372 13.82 -21.73 19.69
C GLU A 372 12.43 -22.16 19.23
N ALA A 373 11.46 -22.10 20.15
CA ALA A 373 10.06 -22.36 19.83
C ALA A 373 9.60 -21.37 18.74
N LYS A 374 9.07 -21.91 17.65
CA LYS A 374 8.53 -21.14 16.55
C LYS A 374 7.07 -20.80 16.82
N GLU A 375 6.75 -19.54 16.66
CA GLU A 375 5.40 -19.02 16.81
C GLU A 375 4.89 -18.49 15.48
N PHE A 376 3.59 -18.62 15.24
CA PHE A 376 2.93 -18.10 14.04
C PHE A 376 1.98 -16.98 14.45
N LYS A 377 2.06 -15.87 13.76
CA LYS A 377 1.14 -14.74 13.98
C LYS A 377 -0.23 -15.02 13.38
N VAL A 378 -1.24 -14.90 14.22
CA VAL A 378 -2.65 -14.99 13.84
C VAL A 378 -3.32 -13.67 14.18
N VAL A 379 -4.09 -13.13 13.23
CA VAL A 379 -4.82 -11.89 13.40
C VAL A 379 -6.29 -12.20 13.67
N VAL A 380 -6.77 -11.69 14.79
CA VAL A 380 -8.17 -11.77 15.20
C VAL A 380 -8.77 -10.38 15.12
N GLU A 381 -9.75 -10.20 14.26
CA GLU A 381 -10.51 -8.95 14.14
C GLU A 381 -11.62 -8.93 15.19
N LEU A 382 -11.64 -7.87 15.98
CA LEU A 382 -12.69 -7.67 16.98
C LEU A 382 -13.94 -7.10 16.32
N LYS A 383 -15.10 -7.71 16.58
CA LYS A 383 -16.40 -7.29 16.05
C LYS A 383 -17.25 -6.66 17.15
N ASP A 384 -18.15 -5.76 16.73
CA ASP A 384 -19.19 -5.18 17.59
C ASP A 384 -18.66 -4.54 18.88
N LEU A 385 -17.55 -3.78 18.78
CA LEU A 385 -16.96 -3.07 19.91
C LEU A 385 -17.83 -1.88 20.30
N PRO A 386 -18.35 -1.81 21.55
CA PRO A 386 -18.95 -0.60 22.07
C PRO A 386 -17.96 0.57 22.03
N ASN A 387 -18.44 1.79 21.79
CA ASN A 387 -17.58 2.98 21.71
C ASN A 387 -16.72 3.17 22.96
N GLU A 388 -17.27 2.95 24.15
CA GLU A 388 -16.54 3.03 25.41
C GLU A 388 -15.35 2.06 25.49
N VAL A 389 -15.52 0.85 24.93
CA VAL A 389 -14.46 -0.16 24.88
C VAL A 389 -13.41 0.23 23.86
N ARG A 390 -13.84 0.72 22.68
CA ARG A 390 -12.95 1.19 21.62
C ARG A 390 -12.06 2.33 22.08
N ASP A 391 -12.64 3.31 22.79
CA ASP A 391 -11.89 4.47 23.29
C ASP A 391 -10.93 4.12 24.44
N ALA A 392 -11.20 3.02 25.15
CA ALA A 392 -10.32 2.51 26.22
C ALA A 392 -9.15 1.65 25.67
N LEU A 393 -9.31 1.03 24.50
CA LEU A 393 -8.27 0.20 23.91
C LEU A 393 -7.14 1.07 23.37
N ARG A 394 -5.91 0.69 23.67
CA ARG A 394 -4.69 1.34 23.16
C ARG A 394 -3.84 0.33 22.39
N PRO A 395 -3.21 0.73 21.28
CA PRO A 395 -2.22 -0.10 20.60
C PRO A 395 -1.10 -0.53 21.56
N GLY A 396 -0.68 -1.79 21.47
CA GLY A 396 0.34 -2.37 22.34
C GLY A 396 -0.17 -2.93 23.66
N MET A 397 -1.47 -2.88 23.96
CA MET A 397 -2.03 -3.58 25.12
C MET A 397 -1.95 -5.10 24.93
N THR A 398 -1.57 -5.82 25.99
CA THR A 398 -1.53 -7.28 25.99
C THR A 398 -2.95 -7.84 25.99
N ALA A 399 -3.16 -8.85 25.14
CA ALA A 399 -4.43 -9.54 25.03
C ALA A 399 -4.22 -11.05 24.85
N THR A 400 -5.14 -11.83 25.38
CA THR A 400 -5.17 -13.29 25.21
C THR A 400 -6.38 -13.65 24.36
N ALA A 401 -6.16 -14.36 23.25
CA ALA A 401 -7.23 -14.87 22.42
C ALA A 401 -7.39 -16.37 22.59
N THR A 402 -8.61 -16.82 22.81
CA THR A 402 -9.01 -18.23 22.84
C THR A 402 -9.80 -18.52 21.57
N VAL A 403 -9.14 -19.15 20.60
CA VAL A 403 -9.73 -19.52 19.31
C VAL A 403 -10.44 -20.84 19.43
N THR A 404 -11.70 -20.93 19.04
CA THR A 404 -12.44 -22.20 18.98
C THR A 404 -12.16 -22.90 17.67
N THR A 405 -11.39 -23.97 17.72
CA THR A 405 -10.93 -24.70 16.52
C THR A 405 -11.93 -25.72 16.02
N LYS A 406 -12.55 -26.47 16.94
CA LYS A 406 -13.55 -27.50 16.60
C LYS A 406 -14.66 -27.52 17.66
N THR A 407 -15.87 -27.71 17.22
CA THR A 407 -17.04 -27.90 18.08
C THR A 407 -17.72 -29.20 17.69
N LYS A 408 -17.99 -30.06 18.68
CA LYS A 408 -18.79 -31.27 18.48
C LYS A 408 -19.95 -31.31 19.48
N GLN A 409 -21.09 -31.83 19.03
CA GLN A 409 -22.30 -31.93 19.83
C GLN A 409 -22.61 -33.39 20.18
N ASN A 410 -23.25 -33.58 21.34
CA ASN A 410 -23.72 -34.90 21.82
C ASN A 410 -22.63 -35.97 21.84
N ILE A 411 -21.50 -35.69 22.47
CA ILE A 411 -20.37 -36.58 22.54
C ILE A 411 -20.16 -37.14 23.95
N LEU A 412 -19.58 -38.33 24.01
CA LEU A 412 -19.17 -38.93 25.26
C LEU A 412 -17.84 -38.31 25.70
N ALA A 413 -17.81 -37.70 26.88
CA ALA A 413 -16.63 -37.03 27.37
C ALA A 413 -16.23 -37.49 28.77
N VAL A 414 -14.94 -37.49 29.03
CA VAL A 414 -14.37 -37.79 30.34
C VAL A 414 -13.39 -36.69 30.73
N PRO A 415 -13.23 -36.40 32.03
CA PRO A 415 -12.22 -35.45 32.48
C PRO A 415 -10.82 -35.85 32.03
N LEU A 416 -10.00 -34.87 31.61
CA LEU A 416 -8.64 -35.11 31.14
C LEU A 416 -7.78 -35.92 32.12
N GLN A 417 -8.04 -35.73 33.42
CA GLN A 417 -7.34 -36.41 34.52
C GLN A 417 -7.55 -37.92 34.56
N ALA A 418 -8.59 -38.45 33.88
CA ALA A 418 -8.91 -39.85 33.82
C ALA A 418 -8.04 -40.62 32.81
N ILE A 419 -7.43 -39.96 31.85
CA ILE A 419 -6.62 -40.57 30.81
C ILE A 419 -5.25 -40.99 31.37
N VAL A 420 -4.92 -42.27 31.19
CA VAL A 420 -3.63 -42.85 31.59
C VAL A 420 -2.96 -43.45 30.36
N GLU A 421 -1.70 -43.14 30.16
CA GLU A 421 -0.87 -43.73 29.10
C GLU A 421 -0.09 -44.91 29.66
N LYS A 422 -0.23 -46.09 29.03
CA LYS A 422 0.51 -47.29 29.39
C LYS A 422 1.38 -47.74 28.23
N THR A 423 2.66 -47.95 28.52
CA THR A 423 3.55 -48.68 27.62
C THR A 423 3.22 -50.15 27.69
N PRO A 424 2.92 -50.84 26.60
CA PRO A 424 2.68 -52.28 26.63
C PRO A 424 3.94 -52.98 27.09
N THR A 425 3.81 -53.79 28.17
CA THR A 425 4.90 -54.63 28.67
C THR A 425 5.21 -55.67 27.59
N PRO A 426 6.46 -55.82 27.12
CA PRO A 426 6.78 -56.84 26.12
C PRO A 426 6.51 -58.21 26.68
N THR A 427 5.71 -59.04 26.00
CA THR A 427 5.46 -60.44 26.30
C THR A 427 6.81 -61.17 26.29
N PRO A 428 7.18 -61.93 27.33
CA PRO A 428 8.45 -62.65 27.34
C PRO A 428 8.43 -63.74 26.22
N THR A 429 9.37 -63.55 25.28
CA THR A 429 9.63 -64.56 24.22
C THR A 429 10.20 -65.81 24.84
N PRO A 430 9.73 -67.01 24.46
CA PRO A 430 10.31 -68.30 24.99
C PRO A 430 11.78 -68.43 24.57
N PRO A 431 12.66 -68.99 25.41
CA PRO A 431 14.07 -69.15 25.12
C PRO A 431 14.30 -70.27 24.10
N GLY A 432 14.78 -69.90 22.91
CA GLY A 432 15.22 -70.87 21.93
C GLY A 432 15.30 -70.35 20.53
N GLN A 433 16.44 -69.74 20.20
CA GLN A 433 17.24 -69.96 19.00
C GLN A 433 18.19 -68.73 18.78
N GLN A 434 19.46 -68.99 19.06
CA GLN A 434 20.58 -68.14 18.65
C GLN A 434 20.78 -68.36 17.16
N GLY A 435 20.81 -67.20 16.41
CA GLY A 435 21.15 -67.21 14.99
C GLY A 435 21.03 -65.81 14.40
N GLN A 436 22.12 -65.10 14.45
CA GLN A 436 22.58 -64.01 13.58
C GLN A 436 21.57 -63.31 12.66
N GLN A 437 21.27 -62.02 13.01
CA GLN A 437 21.32 -60.86 12.11
C GLN A 437 21.02 -59.57 12.91
N PRO A 438 21.66 -58.44 12.69
CA PRO A 438 21.33 -57.20 13.41
C PRO A 438 19.93 -56.76 12.97
N ALA A 439 19.01 -56.75 13.92
CA ALA A 439 17.66 -56.24 13.72
C ALA A 439 17.69 -54.72 13.46
N PRO A 440 16.82 -54.21 12.57
CA PRO A 440 16.61 -52.75 12.42
C PRO A 440 16.14 -52.16 13.76
N PRO A 441 16.39 -50.86 14.02
CA PRO A 441 16.07 -50.22 15.29
C PRO A 441 14.58 -50.41 15.59
N ALA A 442 14.29 -51.03 16.74
CA ALA A 442 12.94 -51.28 17.21
C ALA A 442 12.18 -49.95 17.30
N GLU A 443 11.09 -49.82 16.54
CA GLU A 443 10.11 -48.76 16.71
C GLU A 443 9.71 -48.71 18.19
N LYS A 444 9.75 -47.51 18.78
CA LYS A 444 9.29 -47.26 20.15
C LYS A 444 7.87 -47.82 20.28
N PRO A 445 7.57 -48.67 21.30
CA PRO A 445 6.24 -49.23 21.47
C PRO A 445 5.22 -48.09 21.58
N LYS A 446 4.17 -48.14 20.74
CA LYS A 446 3.08 -47.15 20.76
C LYS A 446 2.43 -47.16 22.14
N GLU A 447 2.45 -46.05 22.85
CA GLU A 447 1.76 -45.87 24.11
C GLU A 447 0.25 -46.00 23.89
N ILE A 448 -0.40 -46.85 24.67
CA ILE A 448 -1.84 -47.08 24.61
C ILE A 448 -2.51 -46.15 25.62
N LYS A 449 -3.35 -45.24 25.13
CA LYS A 449 -4.21 -44.38 25.98
C LYS A 449 -5.39 -45.21 26.46
N GLY A 450 -5.70 -45.11 27.74
CA GLY A 450 -6.83 -45.82 28.34
C GLY A 450 -7.31 -45.17 29.61
N VAL A 451 -8.42 -45.67 30.12
CA VAL A 451 -9.00 -45.21 31.38
C VAL A 451 -9.23 -46.39 32.30
N TYR A 452 -9.18 -46.13 33.59
CA TYR A 452 -9.55 -47.12 34.57
C TYR A 452 -11.04 -47.05 34.89
N VAL A 453 -11.76 -48.14 34.65
CA VAL A 453 -13.20 -48.26 34.89
C VAL A 453 -13.41 -49.19 36.09
N LEU A 454 -14.42 -48.90 36.91
CA LEU A 454 -14.85 -49.79 37.98
C LEU A 454 -15.79 -50.87 37.46
N ASP A 455 -15.58 -52.11 37.89
CA ASP A 455 -16.46 -53.25 37.60
C ASP A 455 -17.86 -53.03 38.22
N ALA A 456 -18.86 -53.80 37.75
CA ALA A 456 -20.25 -53.72 38.21
C ALA A 456 -20.43 -53.79 39.73
N ASN A 457 -19.50 -54.45 40.45
CA ASN A 457 -19.45 -54.50 41.91
C ASN A 457 -18.80 -53.29 42.59
N GLY A 458 -18.29 -52.30 41.82
CA GLY A 458 -17.75 -51.04 42.31
C GLY A 458 -16.45 -51.13 43.12
N ARG A 459 -15.74 -52.24 43.10
CA ARG A 459 -14.53 -52.49 43.90
C ARG A 459 -13.28 -52.85 43.10
N LYS A 460 -13.42 -53.44 41.90
CA LYS A 460 -12.27 -53.86 41.09
C LYS A 460 -12.04 -52.92 39.92
N VAL A 461 -10.79 -52.62 39.66
CA VAL A 461 -10.36 -51.72 38.59
C VAL A 461 -10.03 -52.55 37.35
N LYS A 462 -10.60 -52.11 36.19
CA LYS A 462 -10.28 -52.67 34.88
C LYS A 462 -9.72 -51.56 33.99
N PHE A 463 -8.61 -51.82 33.32
CA PHE A 463 -8.05 -50.90 32.32
C PHE A 463 -8.78 -51.13 30.99
N VAL A 464 -9.35 -50.04 30.44
CA VAL A 464 -10.04 -50.06 29.15
C VAL A 464 -9.28 -49.13 28.20
N PRO A 465 -8.68 -49.68 27.14
CA PRO A 465 -8.09 -48.84 26.11
C PRO A 465 -9.17 -48.04 25.42
N VAL A 466 -8.92 -46.74 25.22
CA VAL A 466 -9.86 -45.83 24.61
C VAL A 466 -9.22 -45.08 23.46
N GLU A 467 -10.03 -44.80 22.45
CA GLU A 467 -9.65 -43.90 21.37
C GLU A 467 -10.21 -42.51 21.68
N THR A 468 -9.31 -41.52 21.75
CA THR A 468 -9.65 -40.15 22.13
C THR A 468 -9.86 -39.30 20.89
N GLY A 469 -10.83 -38.36 20.94
CA GLY A 469 -11.12 -37.41 19.90
C GLY A 469 -10.61 -36.00 20.22
N ILE A 470 -11.52 -35.01 20.13
CA ILE A 470 -11.19 -33.60 20.43
C ILE A 470 -10.98 -33.42 21.94
N THR A 471 -10.00 -32.57 22.25
CA THR A 471 -9.69 -32.19 23.64
C THR A 471 -10.26 -30.79 23.89
N GLY A 472 -11.12 -30.67 24.90
CA GLY A 472 -11.62 -29.42 25.41
C GLY A 472 -10.77 -28.88 26.57
N GLU A 473 -11.24 -27.88 27.25
CA GLU A 473 -10.55 -27.26 28.38
C GLU A 473 -10.42 -28.16 29.60
N SER A 474 -11.46 -28.93 29.94
CA SER A 474 -11.50 -29.84 31.12
C SER A 474 -11.74 -31.29 30.75
N ASP A 475 -12.38 -31.56 29.64
CA ASP A 475 -12.86 -32.87 29.23
C ASP A 475 -12.26 -33.25 27.86
N ILE A 476 -12.17 -34.56 27.60
CA ILE A 476 -11.73 -35.12 26.33
C ILE A 476 -12.80 -36.05 25.76
N GLU A 477 -13.02 -35.98 24.46
CA GLU A 477 -13.93 -36.85 23.72
C GLU A 477 -13.42 -38.29 23.70
N ILE A 478 -14.30 -39.26 23.93
CA ILE A 478 -14.04 -40.67 23.74
C ILE A 478 -14.84 -41.15 22.54
N ILE A 479 -14.10 -41.60 21.49
CA ILE A 479 -14.71 -42.10 20.26
C ILE A 479 -15.12 -43.57 20.42
N SER A 480 -14.27 -44.38 21.08
CA SER A 480 -14.52 -45.80 21.29
C SER A 480 -13.92 -46.30 22.62
N GLY A 481 -14.48 -47.36 23.17
CA GLY A 481 -13.99 -48.04 24.39
C GLY A 481 -14.86 -47.86 25.63
N LEU A 482 -15.72 -46.82 25.72
CA LEU A 482 -16.60 -46.59 26.87
C LEU A 482 -18.08 -46.56 26.46
N GLN A 483 -18.94 -46.86 27.42
CA GLN A 483 -20.38 -46.72 27.30
C GLN A 483 -20.90 -45.63 28.28
N PRO A 484 -22.03 -44.96 27.95
CA PRO A 484 -22.66 -44.03 28.88
C PRO A 484 -22.96 -44.66 30.24
N ASN A 485 -22.83 -43.88 31.30
CA ASN A 485 -23.01 -44.28 32.70
C ASN A 485 -21.94 -45.19 33.31
N MET A 486 -20.85 -45.53 32.61
CA MET A 486 -19.71 -46.18 33.25
C MET A 486 -19.02 -45.26 34.25
N GLU A 487 -18.50 -45.81 35.34
CA GLU A 487 -17.76 -45.09 36.35
C GLU A 487 -16.26 -45.12 36.05
N VAL A 488 -15.70 -43.98 35.78
CA VAL A 488 -14.27 -43.80 35.44
C VAL A 488 -13.53 -43.15 36.61
N ILE A 489 -12.34 -43.66 36.92
CA ILE A 489 -11.50 -43.13 37.99
C ILE A 489 -10.77 -41.87 37.49
N THR A 490 -10.96 -40.74 38.19
CA THR A 490 -10.38 -39.45 37.83
C THR A 490 -9.26 -38.99 38.75
N GLY A 491 -9.02 -39.73 39.84
CA GLY A 491 -7.97 -39.26 40.75
C GLY A 491 -7.85 -40.05 42.04
N PRO A 492 -6.88 -39.74 42.85
CA PRO A 492 -5.74 -38.84 42.66
C PRO A 492 -4.71 -39.35 41.62
N SER A 493 -4.03 -38.47 40.87
CA SER A 493 -3.09 -38.83 39.79
C SER A 493 -1.95 -39.76 40.26
N ARG A 494 -1.55 -39.67 41.56
CA ARG A 494 -0.55 -40.56 42.17
C ARG A 494 -1.04 -41.98 42.24
N VAL A 495 -2.32 -42.21 42.54
CA VAL A 495 -2.94 -43.52 42.61
C VAL A 495 -3.11 -44.09 41.20
N LEU A 496 -3.58 -43.31 40.24
CA LEU A 496 -3.76 -43.72 38.84
C LEU A 496 -2.47 -44.27 38.20
N ARG A 497 -1.30 -43.73 38.56
CA ARG A 497 0.00 -44.20 38.06
C ARG A 497 0.46 -45.53 38.67
N THR A 498 -0.05 -45.89 39.86
CA THR A 498 0.35 -47.11 40.59
C THR A 498 -0.69 -48.23 40.48
N LEU A 499 -1.92 -47.94 40.07
CA LEU A 499 -3.02 -48.88 39.89
C LEU A 499 -2.70 -49.93 38.82
N LYS A 500 -2.94 -51.22 39.21
CA LYS A 500 -2.86 -52.37 38.31
C LYS A 500 -4.26 -52.91 38.05
N GLU A 501 -4.43 -53.59 36.94
CA GLU A 501 -5.66 -54.26 36.61
C GLU A 501 -5.97 -55.36 37.66
N GLY A 502 -7.20 -55.28 38.24
CA GLY A 502 -7.64 -56.19 39.29
C GLY A 502 -7.46 -55.68 40.73
N ASP A 503 -6.82 -54.52 40.94
CA ASP A 503 -6.69 -53.93 42.28
C ASP A 503 -8.06 -53.53 42.85
N THR A 504 -8.22 -53.75 44.18
CA THR A 504 -9.41 -53.28 44.91
C THR A 504 -9.22 -51.85 45.39
N VAL A 505 -10.23 -50.99 45.16
CA VAL A 505 -10.21 -49.58 45.49
C VAL A 505 -11.45 -49.19 46.29
N LYS A 506 -11.35 -48.15 47.09
CA LYS A 506 -12.47 -47.61 47.86
C LYS A 506 -12.94 -46.33 47.19
N LYS A 507 -14.24 -46.24 46.86
CA LYS A 507 -14.84 -45.07 46.26
C LYS A 507 -14.89 -43.90 47.22
N GLN A 508 -14.31 -42.78 46.86
CA GLN A 508 -14.58 -41.47 47.45
C GLN A 508 -15.55 -40.75 46.54
N THR A 509 -16.78 -40.54 46.99
CA THR A 509 -17.77 -39.77 46.23
C THR A 509 -17.39 -38.28 46.35
N ALA A 510 -16.81 -37.69 45.30
CA ALA A 510 -16.61 -36.26 45.24
C ALA A 510 -17.97 -35.57 45.22
N LYS A 511 -18.23 -34.66 46.15
CA LYS A 511 -19.35 -33.70 46.06
C LYS A 511 -19.05 -32.80 44.87
N PRO A 512 -19.99 -32.59 43.96
CA PRO A 512 -19.80 -31.62 42.88
C PRO A 512 -19.69 -30.22 43.49
N GLY A 513 -18.53 -29.56 43.34
CA GLY A 513 -18.39 -28.13 43.63
C GLY A 513 -17.28 -27.68 44.58
N GLU A 514 -16.38 -28.54 45.04
CA GLU A 514 -15.27 -28.12 45.90
C GLU A 514 -13.92 -28.15 45.15
N THR A 515 -13.48 -26.98 44.68
CA THR A 515 -12.10 -26.77 44.22
C THR A 515 -11.13 -26.95 45.37
N PRO A 516 -10.03 -27.73 45.21
CA PRO A 516 -9.04 -27.86 46.28
C PRO A 516 -8.33 -26.53 46.54
N LYS A 517 -8.43 -26.04 47.78
CA LYS A 517 -7.59 -24.94 48.27
C LYS A 517 -6.12 -25.28 48.13
N PRO A 518 -5.24 -24.39 47.63
CA PRO A 518 -3.82 -24.64 47.64
C PRO A 518 -3.31 -24.70 49.10
N GLY A 519 -2.65 -25.81 49.43
CA GLY A 519 -2.16 -26.08 50.73
C GLY A 519 -1.10 -25.08 51.20
N ASP A 520 -1.21 -24.68 52.44
CA ASP A 520 -0.21 -23.99 53.23
C ASP A 520 1.16 -24.68 53.16
N LYS A 521 2.15 -23.97 52.67
CA LYS A 521 3.55 -24.32 52.89
C LYS A 521 3.97 -23.73 54.24
N LYS A 522 4.28 -24.61 55.21
CA LYS A 522 5.25 -24.33 56.25
C LYS A 522 6.66 -24.51 55.68
#